data_a0e1c7b6492af5493db47086648b4238
#
_entry.id   a0e1c7b6492af5493db47086648b4238
#
_cell.length_a   1.000
_cell.length_b   1.000
_cell.length_c   1.000
_cell.angle_alpha   90.00
_cell.angle_beta   90.00
_cell.angle_gamma   90.00
#
_symmetry.space_group_name_H-M   'P 1'
#
loop_
_entity.id
_entity.type
_entity.pdbx_description
1 polymer ?
#
loop_
_entity_poly.entity_id
_entity_poly.type
_entity_poly.pdbx_seq_one_letter_code
_entity_poly.pdbx_strand_id
1 'polypeptide(L)'
;MNPLDTFFLDQARAKELDDPTATLCVFITKESGDYPTGRTLVLRNIDGQLGVFINKSSPKWNQKDQGISLQTYWPSVEIQYRIKASCATLDPNLIRHSWKQRPETPQKLDWFYETVKPQSANLEPKEAINLATKLKELILPDQSEVPDLAAGLLLEPFEFEKLELRAGDLPHNRDKFVLVEGNWRHYSMVP
;
A
#
# COMPACT_ATOMS: atom_id res chain seq x y z
N MET A 1 8.31 17.11 -15.79
CA MET A 1 8.93 16.13 -14.87
C MET A 1 7.79 15.25 -14.35
N ASN A 2 7.95 13.93 -14.38
CA ASN A 2 6.96 13.01 -13.83
C ASN A 2 7.21 12.86 -12.32
N PRO A 3 6.27 13.22 -11.43
CA PRO A 3 6.47 13.12 -9.98
C PRO A 3 6.67 11.68 -9.50
N LEU A 4 6.20 10.70 -10.25
CA LEU A 4 6.38 9.27 -9.94
C LEU A 4 7.86 8.86 -10.05
N ASP A 5 8.60 9.38 -11.03
CA ASP A 5 10.03 9.11 -11.16
C ASP A 5 10.79 9.67 -9.96
N THR A 6 10.45 10.89 -9.53
CA THR A 6 11.04 11.52 -8.34
C THR A 6 10.71 10.71 -7.08
N PHE A 7 9.48 10.24 -6.95
CA PHE A 7 9.07 9.37 -5.84
C PHE A 7 9.92 8.11 -5.75
N PHE A 8 10.14 7.41 -6.88
CA PHE A 8 10.95 6.19 -6.89
C PHE A 8 12.44 6.45 -6.62
N LEU A 9 12.97 7.59 -7.06
CA LEU A 9 14.34 7.99 -6.72
C LEU A 9 14.51 8.23 -5.22
N ASP A 10 13.60 8.98 -4.60
CA ASP A 10 13.63 9.24 -3.17
C ASP A 10 13.42 7.94 -2.35
N GLN A 11 12.54 7.05 -2.82
CA GLN A 11 12.36 5.73 -2.21
C GLN A 11 13.62 4.87 -2.30
N ALA A 12 14.30 4.87 -3.45
CA ALA A 12 15.54 4.15 -3.63
C ALA A 12 16.61 4.66 -2.65
N ARG A 13 16.74 5.98 -2.52
CA ARG A 13 17.66 6.60 -1.55
C ARG A 13 17.33 6.22 -0.11
N ALA A 14 16.05 6.18 0.28
CA ALA A 14 15.64 5.72 1.61
C ALA A 14 16.02 4.24 1.84
N LYS A 15 15.88 3.38 0.82
CA LYS A 15 16.30 1.97 0.89
C LYS A 15 17.82 1.83 1.03
N GLU A 16 18.60 2.63 0.33
CA GLU A 16 20.08 2.65 0.42
C GLU A 16 20.56 3.06 1.83
N LEU A 17 19.74 3.82 2.56
CA LEU A 17 19.98 4.22 3.94
C LEU A 17 19.34 3.28 4.97
N ASP A 18 18.94 2.07 4.55
CA ASP A 18 18.30 1.05 5.40
C ASP A 18 17.06 1.56 6.17
N ASP A 19 16.29 2.49 5.57
CA ASP A 19 15.08 3.00 6.19
C ASP A 19 14.01 1.90 6.30
N PRO A 20 13.58 1.52 7.52
CA PRO A 20 12.64 0.42 7.71
C PRO A 20 11.25 0.73 7.14
N THR A 21 10.95 2.01 6.87
CA THR A 21 9.67 2.44 6.31
C THR A 21 9.71 2.66 4.81
N ALA A 22 10.87 2.46 4.15
CA ALA A 22 11.06 2.75 2.72
C ALA A 22 10.05 2.07 1.79
N THR A 23 9.52 0.91 2.19
CA THR A 23 8.51 0.17 1.41
C THR A 23 7.11 0.24 2.00
N LEU A 24 6.88 1.06 3.01
CA LEU A 24 5.59 1.16 3.69
C LEU A 24 4.82 2.41 3.26
N CYS A 25 3.49 2.27 3.22
CA CYS A 25 2.60 3.42 3.10
C CYS A 25 1.42 3.27 4.05
N VAL A 26 0.85 4.38 4.47
CA VAL A 26 -0.49 4.41 5.05
C VAL A 26 -1.47 4.52 3.90
N PHE A 27 -2.23 3.46 3.65
CA PHE A 27 -3.27 3.40 2.64
C PHE A 27 -4.59 3.86 3.27
N ILE A 28 -5.18 4.91 2.75
CA ILE A 28 -6.33 5.61 3.31
C ILE A 28 -7.52 5.46 2.37
N THR A 29 -8.61 4.94 2.90
CA THR A 29 -9.89 4.81 2.19
C THR A 29 -11.00 5.49 2.99
N LYS A 30 -12.08 5.86 2.31
CA LYS A 30 -13.29 6.35 2.95
C LYS A 30 -14.20 5.15 3.24
N GLU A 31 -14.47 4.87 4.51
CA GLU A 31 -15.50 3.88 4.91
C GLU A 31 -16.90 4.46 4.76
N SER A 32 -17.91 3.57 4.86
CA SER A 32 -19.33 3.95 4.93
C SER A 32 -19.62 4.67 6.26
N GLY A 33 -19.13 5.88 6.38
CA GLY A 33 -19.20 6.74 7.55
C GLY A 33 -18.42 8.01 7.28
N ASP A 34 -18.37 8.92 8.24
CA ASP A 34 -17.74 10.23 8.06
C ASP A 34 -16.23 10.22 8.22
N TYR A 35 -15.65 9.12 8.70
CA TYR A 35 -14.22 9.05 9.03
C TYR A 35 -13.43 8.22 8.02
N PRO A 36 -12.32 8.78 7.45
CA PRO A 36 -11.39 8.00 6.67
C PRO A 36 -10.64 7.00 7.57
N THR A 37 -10.36 5.81 7.03
CA THR A 37 -9.54 4.80 7.72
C THR A 37 -8.21 4.60 7.01
N GLY A 38 -7.13 4.60 7.80
CA GLY A 38 -5.78 4.37 7.32
C GLY A 38 -5.21 3.04 7.82
N ARG A 39 -4.47 2.33 6.96
CA ARG A 39 -3.75 1.09 7.33
C ARG A 39 -2.39 1.06 6.68
N THR A 40 -1.40 0.57 7.40
CA THR A 40 -0.07 0.34 6.83
C THR A 40 -0.09 -0.84 5.87
N LEU A 41 0.37 -0.62 4.66
CA LEU A 41 0.55 -1.63 3.62
C LEU A 41 1.98 -1.55 3.06
N VAL A 42 2.41 -2.64 2.44
CA VAL A 42 3.65 -2.65 1.65
C VAL A 42 3.35 -2.09 0.27
N LEU A 43 3.98 -0.97 -0.04
CA LEU A 43 3.92 -0.32 -1.35
C LEU A 43 4.95 -0.97 -2.28
N ARG A 44 4.52 -1.35 -3.47
CA ARG A 44 5.35 -2.03 -4.47
C ARG A 44 5.56 -1.14 -5.69
N ASN A 45 6.72 -1.30 -6.29
CA ASN A 45 6.95 -0.89 -7.68
C ASN A 45 6.60 -2.09 -8.57
N ILE A 46 5.65 -1.91 -9.45
CA ILE A 46 5.19 -2.92 -10.41
C ILE A 46 5.37 -2.30 -11.79
N ASP A 47 6.47 -2.65 -12.44
CA ASP A 47 6.85 -2.16 -13.77
C ASP A 47 6.79 -0.61 -13.89
N GLY A 48 7.34 0.08 -12.90
CA GLY A 48 7.36 1.54 -12.86
C GLY A 48 6.09 2.20 -12.35
N GLN A 49 5.12 1.43 -11.85
CA GLN A 49 3.87 1.91 -11.29
C GLN A 49 3.75 1.54 -9.80
N LEU A 50 2.96 2.29 -9.07
CA LEU A 50 2.66 1.99 -7.67
C LEU A 50 1.61 0.88 -7.58
N GLY A 51 1.82 -0.06 -6.66
CA GLY A 51 0.84 -1.11 -6.40
C GLY A 51 0.86 -1.61 -4.97
N VAL A 52 -0.23 -2.24 -4.57
CA VAL A 52 -0.38 -2.90 -3.27
C VAL A 52 -1.07 -4.25 -3.44
N PHE A 53 -0.67 -5.24 -2.64
CA PHE A 53 -1.38 -6.52 -2.57
C PHE A 53 -2.30 -6.52 -1.35
N ILE A 54 -3.54 -6.91 -1.56
CA ILE A 54 -4.60 -6.96 -0.54
C ILE A 54 -5.39 -8.25 -0.68
N ASN A 55 -6.26 -8.52 0.28
CA ASN A 55 -7.22 -9.62 0.18
C ASN A 55 -8.62 -9.07 -0.15
N LYS A 56 -9.37 -9.73 -1.03
CA LYS A 56 -10.73 -9.29 -1.43
C LYS A 56 -11.72 -9.29 -0.27
N SER A 57 -11.48 -10.09 0.78
CA SER A 57 -12.29 -10.06 2.00
C SER A 57 -12.05 -8.82 2.87
N SER A 58 -10.99 -8.05 2.57
CA SER A 58 -10.72 -6.80 3.29
C SER A 58 -11.74 -5.72 2.95
N PRO A 59 -12.23 -4.94 3.92
CA PRO A 59 -13.10 -3.80 3.67
C PRO A 59 -12.56 -2.83 2.60
N LYS A 60 -11.25 -2.66 2.51
CA LYS A 60 -10.58 -1.81 1.50
C LYS A 60 -10.87 -2.22 0.05
N TRP A 61 -11.11 -3.51 -0.19
CA TRP A 61 -11.45 -3.99 -1.53
C TRP A 61 -12.73 -3.35 -2.05
N ASN A 62 -13.76 -3.25 -1.21
CA ASN A 62 -15.04 -2.65 -1.57
C ASN A 62 -15.00 -1.11 -1.65
N GLN A 63 -13.94 -0.50 -1.11
CA GLN A 63 -13.79 0.96 -1.04
C GLN A 63 -12.84 1.52 -2.11
N LYS A 64 -12.17 0.66 -2.87
CA LYS A 64 -11.14 1.06 -3.85
C LYS A 64 -11.65 2.04 -4.92
N ASP A 65 -12.94 1.93 -5.29
CA ASP A 65 -13.54 2.74 -6.37
C ASP A 65 -13.95 4.15 -5.91
N GLN A 66 -13.85 4.45 -4.60
CA GLN A 66 -14.18 5.77 -4.03
C GLN A 66 -13.01 6.76 -4.05
N GLY A 67 -11.89 6.38 -4.68
CA GLY A 67 -10.65 7.11 -4.61
C GLY A 67 -9.89 6.83 -3.30
N ILE A 68 -8.59 6.84 -3.40
CA ILE A 68 -7.70 6.55 -2.28
C ILE A 68 -6.70 7.68 -2.07
N SER A 69 -6.17 7.75 -0.85
CA SER A 69 -4.98 8.52 -0.53
C SER A 69 -3.91 7.62 0.06
N LEU A 70 -2.66 7.94 -0.24
CA LEU A 70 -1.50 7.29 0.34
C LEU A 70 -0.66 8.33 1.07
N GLN A 71 -0.05 7.92 2.16
CA GLN A 71 0.99 8.69 2.81
C GLN A 71 2.19 7.81 3.06
N THR A 72 3.39 8.30 2.72
CA THR A 72 4.67 7.73 3.12
C THR A 72 5.45 8.79 3.89
N TYR A 73 6.30 8.36 4.80
CA TYR A 73 7.31 9.19 5.42
C TYR A 73 8.58 8.37 5.61
N TRP A 74 9.69 8.88 5.13
CA TRP A 74 11.00 8.24 5.20
C TRP A 74 11.93 9.09 6.07
N PRO A 75 12.08 8.71 7.36
CA PRO A 75 12.93 9.45 8.30
C PRO A 75 14.37 9.62 7.86
N SER A 76 14.93 8.62 7.17
CA SER A 76 16.33 8.64 6.73
C SER A 76 16.67 9.75 5.73
N VAL A 77 15.68 10.19 4.96
CA VAL A 77 15.79 11.27 3.96
C VAL A 77 14.92 12.48 4.30
N GLU A 78 14.18 12.42 5.42
CA GLU A 78 13.29 13.48 5.89
C GLU A 78 12.23 13.91 4.87
N ILE A 79 11.72 12.94 4.07
CA ILE A 79 10.75 13.19 3.00
C ILE A 79 9.41 12.53 3.32
N GLN A 80 8.33 13.30 3.18
CA GLN A 80 6.95 12.82 3.19
C GLN A 80 6.34 12.98 1.81
N TYR A 81 5.58 11.96 1.39
CA TYR A 81 4.67 12.06 0.26
C TYR A 81 3.22 11.86 0.70
N ARG A 82 2.33 12.64 0.13
CA ARG A 82 0.89 12.41 0.11
C ARG A 82 0.45 12.27 -1.35
N ILE A 83 -0.24 11.18 -1.67
CA ILE A 83 -0.59 10.83 -3.04
C ILE A 83 -2.08 10.57 -3.09
N LYS A 84 -2.79 11.16 -4.06
CA LYS A 84 -4.16 10.77 -4.39
C LYS A 84 -4.17 9.96 -5.68
N ALA A 85 -4.91 8.87 -5.68
CA ALA A 85 -4.94 7.95 -6.82
C ALA A 85 -6.33 7.32 -7.01
N SER A 86 -6.61 6.93 -8.24
CA SER A 86 -7.57 5.89 -8.57
C SER A 86 -6.90 4.51 -8.49
N CYS A 87 -7.70 3.46 -8.52
CA CYS A 87 -7.22 2.09 -8.48
C CYS A 87 -7.76 1.28 -9.64
N ALA A 88 -6.88 0.48 -10.26
CA ALA A 88 -7.24 -0.61 -11.13
C ALA A 88 -6.87 -1.95 -10.48
N THR A 89 -7.59 -3.02 -10.80
CA THR A 89 -7.23 -4.37 -10.35
C THR A 89 -6.02 -4.86 -11.14
N LEU A 90 -5.04 -5.44 -10.46
CA LEU A 90 -3.88 -6.06 -11.10
C LEU A 90 -4.27 -7.29 -11.91
N ASP A 91 -3.49 -7.57 -12.96
CA ASP A 91 -3.62 -8.79 -13.75
C ASP A 91 -3.49 -10.05 -12.87
N PRO A 92 -4.37 -11.05 -13.03
CA PRO A 92 -4.33 -12.28 -12.23
C PRO A 92 -3.00 -13.04 -12.27
N ASN A 93 -2.26 -12.98 -13.39
CA ASN A 93 -0.95 -13.63 -13.49
C ASN A 93 0.10 -12.92 -12.65
N LEU A 94 0.07 -11.58 -12.60
CA LEU A 94 0.94 -10.79 -11.71
C LEU A 94 0.61 -11.07 -10.24
N ILE A 95 -0.67 -11.17 -9.90
CA ILE A 95 -1.12 -11.53 -8.55
C ILE A 95 -0.57 -12.92 -8.18
N ARG A 96 -0.76 -13.92 -9.05
CA ARG A 96 -0.29 -15.29 -8.84
C ARG A 96 1.23 -15.35 -8.67
N HIS A 97 1.97 -14.68 -9.56
CA HIS A 97 3.43 -14.63 -9.48
C HIS A 97 3.92 -14.02 -8.17
N SER A 98 3.40 -12.85 -7.83
CA SER A 98 3.79 -12.14 -6.59
C SER A 98 3.36 -12.89 -5.33
N TRP A 99 2.20 -13.55 -5.35
CA TRP A 99 1.72 -14.32 -4.20
C TRP A 99 2.66 -15.50 -3.88
N LYS A 100 3.15 -16.22 -4.89
CA LYS A 100 4.09 -17.33 -4.72
C LYS A 100 5.42 -16.92 -4.12
N GLN A 101 5.83 -15.66 -4.29
CA GLN A 101 7.08 -15.12 -3.72
C GLN A 101 6.92 -14.64 -2.28
N ARG A 102 5.69 -14.64 -1.73
CA ARG A 102 5.45 -14.20 -0.36
C ARG A 102 5.98 -15.22 0.65
N PRO A 103 6.42 -14.77 1.85
CA PRO A 103 6.71 -15.69 2.95
C PRO A 103 5.51 -16.56 3.31
N GLU A 104 5.77 -17.71 3.90
CA GLU A 104 4.75 -18.73 4.23
C GLU A 104 3.62 -18.17 5.12
N THR A 105 3.94 -17.38 6.15
CA THR A 105 2.93 -16.82 7.06
C THR A 105 1.89 -15.95 6.35
N PRO A 106 2.25 -14.96 5.51
CA PRO A 106 1.29 -14.24 4.68
C PRO A 106 0.49 -15.13 3.73
N GLN A 107 1.07 -16.18 3.17
CA GLN A 107 0.35 -17.14 2.34
C GLN A 107 -0.71 -17.89 3.15
N LYS A 108 -0.34 -18.40 4.33
CA LYS A 108 -1.28 -19.05 5.25
C LYS A 108 -2.41 -18.13 5.70
N LEU A 109 -2.12 -16.84 5.92
CA LEU A 109 -3.15 -15.85 6.24
C LEU A 109 -4.17 -15.68 5.11
N ASP A 110 -3.73 -15.62 3.85
CA ASP A 110 -4.66 -15.50 2.73
C ASP A 110 -5.58 -16.73 2.62
N TRP A 111 -5.05 -17.94 2.79
CA TRP A 111 -5.86 -19.16 2.85
C TRP A 111 -6.79 -19.19 4.06
N PHE A 112 -6.34 -18.72 5.22
CA PHE A 112 -7.18 -18.59 6.40
C PHE A 112 -8.37 -17.63 6.16
N TYR A 113 -8.13 -16.51 5.47
CA TYR A 113 -9.19 -15.55 5.14
C TYR A 113 -10.22 -16.12 4.17
N GLU A 114 -9.82 -17.03 3.32
CA GLU A 114 -10.72 -17.69 2.37
C GLU A 114 -11.51 -18.82 3.00
N THR A 115 -10.87 -19.64 3.84
CA THR A 115 -11.44 -20.92 4.30
C THR A 115 -12.04 -20.85 5.71
N VAL A 116 -11.61 -19.91 6.54
CA VAL A 116 -12.00 -19.88 7.96
C VAL A 116 -12.72 -18.60 8.34
N LYS A 117 -12.12 -17.44 8.10
CA LYS A 117 -12.69 -16.16 8.55
C LYS A 117 -12.14 -14.99 7.74
N PRO A 118 -13.01 -14.09 7.21
CA PRO A 118 -12.55 -12.99 6.37
C PRO A 118 -11.63 -12.03 7.13
N GLN A 119 -10.79 -11.31 6.38
CA GLN A 119 -9.88 -10.32 6.94
C GLN A 119 -10.66 -9.21 7.68
N SER A 120 -10.16 -8.80 8.82
CA SER A 120 -10.76 -7.77 9.70
C SER A 120 -12.08 -8.19 10.39
N ALA A 121 -12.49 -9.45 10.30
CA ALA A 121 -13.57 -9.96 11.14
C ALA A 121 -13.16 -9.98 12.63
N ASN A 122 -14.13 -9.72 13.49
CA ASN A 122 -13.90 -9.81 14.93
C ASN A 122 -13.60 -11.26 15.36
N LEU A 123 -12.63 -11.43 16.21
CA LEU A 123 -12.29 -12.70 16.83
C LEU A 123 -12.77 -12.71 18.28
N GLU A 124 -13.39 -13.81 18.71
CA GLU A 124 -13.62 -14.04 20.11
C GLU A 124 -12.28 -14.25 20.84
N PRO A 125 -12.17 -13.91 22.15
CA PRO A 125 -10.90 -14.02 22.89
C PRO A 125 -10.22 -15.39 22.77
N LYS A 126 -10.99 -16.48 22.81
CA LYS A 126 -10.46 -17.85 22.63
C LYS A 126 -9.94 -18.09 21.20
N GLU A 127 -10.60 -17.53 20.19
CA GLU A 127 -10.15 -17.62 18.79
C GLU A 127 -8.84 -16.87 18.60
N ALA A 128 -8.71 -15.66 19.19
CA ALA A 128 -7.51 -14.85 19.11
C ALA A 128 -6.29 -15.55 19.71
N ILE A 129 -6.44 -16.20 20.88
CA ILE A 129 -5.39 -16.98 21.52
C ILE A 129 -4.94 -18.14 20.62
N ASN A 130 -5.88 -18.80 19.95
CA ASN A 130 -5.61 -19.99 19.15
C ASN A 130 -5.21 -19.67 17.70
N LEU A 131 -5.25 -18.41 17.27
CA LEU A 131 -4.99 -18.03 15.87
C LEU A 131 -3.58 -18.46 15.42
N ALA A 132 -2.57 -18.19 16.24
CA ALA A 132 -1.18 -18.54 15.91
C ALA A 132 -1.00 -20.06 15.73
N THR A 133 -1.65 -20.86 16.59
CA THR A 133 -1.64 -22.32 16.48
C THR A 133 -2.35 -22.79 15.22
N LYS A 134 -3.54 -22.28 14.94
CA LYS A 134 -4.30 -22.59 13.71
C LYS A 134 -3.52 -22.26 12.45
N LEU A 135 -2.82 -21.12 12.41
CA LEU A 135 -1.98 -20.76 11.26
C LEU A 135 -0.76 -21.69 11.11
N LYS A 136 -0.15 -22.13 12.21
CA LYS A 136 0.95 -23.12 12.16
C LYS A 136 0.47 -24.47 11.62
N GLU A 137 -0.70 -24.92 12.04
CA GLU A 137 -1.30 -26.20 11.65
C GLU A 137 -1.88 -26.18 10.24
N LEU A 138 -2.14 -24.98 9.68
CA LEU A 138 -2.68 -24.84 8.34
C LEU A 138 -1.64 -25.32 7.31
N ILE A 139 -2.00 -26.36 6.60
CA ILE A 139 -1.20 -26.91 5.51
C ILE A 139 -1.57 -26.11 4.24
N LEU A 140 -0.55 -25.52 3.62
CA LEU A 140 -0.76 -24.87 2.32
C LEU A 140 -1.09 -25.92 1.25
N PRO A 141 -2.08 -25.69 0.40
CA PRO A 141 -2.28 -26.47 -0.80
C PRO A 141 -1.03 -26.46 -1.69
N ASP A 142 -1.07 -27.24 -2.79
CA ASP A 142 0.03 -27.24 -3.75
C ASP A 142 0.41 -25.78 -4.11
N GLN A 143 1.72 -25.53 -4.22
CA GLN A 143 2.28 -24.21 -4.55
C GLN A 143 1.76 -23.64 -5.89
N SER A 144 1.10 -24.43 -6.71
CA SER A 144 0.42 -23.97 -7.92
C SER A 144 -0.87 -23.20 -7.64
N GLU A 145 -1.51 -23.44 -6.49
CA GLU A 145 -2.79 -22.84 -6.12
C GLU A 145 -2.60 -21.52 -5.38
N VAL A 146 -3.40 -20.54 -5.73
CA VAL A 146 -3.44 -19.21 -5.11
C VAL A 146 -4.88 -18.94 -4.69
N PRO A 147 -5.13 -18.47 -3.46
CA PRO A 147 -6.49 -18.18 -3.02
C PRO A 147 -7.21 -17.21 -3.96
N ASP A 148 -8.49 -17.45 -4.25
CA ASP A 148 -9.31 -16.59 -5.10
C ASP A 148 -9.50 -15.18 -4.50
N LEU A 149 -9.37 -15.07 -3.18
CA LEU A 149 -9.42 -13.81 -2.46
C LEU A 149 -8.10 -13.03 -2.49
N ALA A 150 -6.98 -13.63 -2.93
CA ALA A 150 -5.74 -12.89 -3.14
C ALA A 150 -5.91 -11.87 -4.27
N ALA A 151 -5.56 -10.63 -4.03
CA ALA A 151 -5.76 -9.53 -4.97
C ALA A 151 -4.62 -8.51 -4.92
N GLY A 152 -4.57 -7.67 -5.92
CA GLY A 152 -3.68 -6.53 -5.98
C GLY A 152 -4.36 -5.35 -6.67
N LEU A 153 -3.94 -4.16 -6.29
CA LEU A 153 -4.37 -2.92 -6.90
C LEU A 153 -3.16 -2.23 -7.52
N LEU A 154 -3.32 -1.83 -8.76
CA LEU A 154 -2.48 -0.84 -9.42
C LEU A 154 -3.02 0.54 -9.06
N LEU A 155 -2.13 1.44 -8.70
CA LEU A 155 -2.50 2.78 -8.28
C LEU A 155 -2.17 3.74 -9.41
N GLU A 156 -3.12 4.55 -9.79
CA GLU A 156 -3.03 5.56 -10.84
C GLU A 156 -3.06 6.96 -10.20
N PRO A 157 -1.90 7.50 -9.83
CA PRO A 157 -1.81 8.79 -9.17
C PRO A 157 -2.26 9.93 -10.08
N PHE A 158 -3.03 10.86 -9.52
CA PHE A 158 -3.40 12.11 -10.17
C PHE A 158 -3.00 13.36 -9.36
N GLU A 159 -2.53 13.19 -8.13
CA GLU A 159 -1.97 14.26 -7.30
C GLU A 159 -0.84 13.70 -6.43
N PHE A 160 0.31 14.38 -6.41
CA PHE A 160 1.40 14.18 -5.47
C PHE A 160 1.61 15.46 -4.68
N GLU A 161 1.86 15.33 -3.42
CA GLU A 161 2.42 16.38 -2.58
C GLU A 161 3.67 15.83 -1.90
N LYS A 162 4.80 16.48 -2.10
CA LYS A 162 6.09 16.18 -1.49
C LYS A 162 6.41 17.25 -0.46
N LEU A 163 6.75 16.84 0.75
CA LEU A 163 7.30 17.70 1.79
C LEU A 163 8.69 17.20 2.16
N GLU A 164 9.69 18.06 1.99
CA GLU A 164 11.05 17.84 2.48
C GLU A 164 11.26 18.66 3.75
N LEU A 165 11.51 17.98 4.86
CA LEU A 165 11.90 18.63 6.09
C LEU A 165 13.34 19.11 5.96
N ARG A 166 13.62 20.34 6.38
CA ARG A 166 14.95 20.92 6.34
C ARG A 166 15.38 21.28 7.74
N ALA A 167 16.61 20.93 8.09
CA ALA A 167 17.19 21.28 9.36
C ALA A 167 17.57 22.78 9.41
N GLY A 168 17.55 23.34 10.60
CA GLY A 168 17.95 24.74 10.86
C GLY A 168 16.87 25.75 10.49
N ASP A 169 17.29 26.98 10.16
CA ASP A 169 16.40 28.13 9.95
C ASP A 169 15.80 28.20 8.52
N LEU A 170 16.00 27.17 7.69
CA LEU A 170 15.46 27.14 6.34
C LEU A 170 14.00 26.63 6.37
N PRO A 171 13.10 27.27 5.61
CA PRO A 171 11.75 26.76 5.48
C PRO A 171 11.76 25.39 4.80
N HIS A 172 10.84 24.52 5.22
CA HIS A 172 10.63 23.24 4.56
C HIS A 172 10.27 23.45 3.09
N ASN A 173 10.66 22.51 2.23
CA ASN A 173 10.25 22.55 0.83
C ASN A 173 8.96 21.72 0.66
N ARG A 174 7.94 22.34 0.05
CA ARG A 174 6.66 21.69 -0.17
C ARG A 174 6.22 21.90 -1.61
N ASP A 175 6.14 20.80 -2.35
CA ASP A 175 5.79 20.80 -3.75
C ASP A 175 4.51 20.00 -3.98
N LYS A 176 3.67 20.47 -4.90
CA LYS A 176 2.45 19.79 -5.31
C LYS A 176 2.46 19.59 -6.84
N PHE A 177 2.11 18.39 -7.25
CA PHE A 177 1.95 18.01 -8.65
C PHE A 177 0.52 17.53 -8.87
N VAL A 178 -0.15 18.04 -9.89
CA VAL A 178 -1.52 17.67 -10.23
C VAL A 178 -1.57 17.28 -11.70
N LEU A 179 -2.18 16.13 -11.99
CA LEU A 179 -2.40 15.68 -13.37
C LEU A 179 -3.61 16.41 -13.95
N VAL A 180 -3.38 17.22 -15.00
CA VAL A 180 -4.42 17.98 -15.70
C VAL A 180 -4.31 17.67 -17.18
N GLU A 181 -5.36 17.12 -17.78
CA GLU A 181 -5.41 16.77 -19.21
C GLU A 181 -4.19 15.93 -19.65
N GLY A 182 -3.80 14.95 -18.84
CA GLY A 182 -2.67 14.06 -19.11
C GLY A 182 -1.27 14.66 -18.86
N ASN A 183 -1.17 15.90 -18.38
CA ASN A 183 0.09 16.58 -18.12
C ASN A 183 0.23 16.95 -16.64
N TRP A 184 1.41 16.73 -16.08
CA TRP A 184 1.71 17.13 -14.71
C TRP A 184 1.99 18.63 -14.61
N ARG A 185 1.22 19.33 -13.78
CA ARG A 185 1.47 20.72 -13.38
C ARG A 185 2.10 20.75 -12.01
N HIS A 186 3.16 21.54 -11.84
CA HIS A 186 3.90 21.71 -10.61
C HIS A 186 3.55 23.04 -9.94
N TYR A 187 3.44 23.00 -8.61
CA TYR A 187 3.21 24.16 -7.75
C TYR A 187 4.11 24.06 -6.52
N SER A 188 4.85 25.12 -6.20
CA SER A 188 5.48 25.26 -4.89
C SER A 188 4.44 25.78 -3.89
N MET A 189 4.43 25.24 -2.72
CA MET A 189 3.44 25.54 -1.67
C MET A 189 4.11 26.16 -0.47
N VAL A 190 3.36 26.97 0.26
CA VAL A 190 3.78 27.41 1.61
C VAL A 190 3.84 26.17 2.51
N PRO A 191 4.94 25.98 3.26
CA PRO A 191 5.13 24.83 4.15
C PRO A 191 4.07 24.73 5.24
#